data_8838efb41523eed21c5cea0b2539ac4f
#
_entry.id   8838efb41523eed21c5cea0b2539ac4f
#
_cell.length_a   1.000
_cell.length_b   1.000
_cell.length_c   1.000
_cell.angle_alpha   90.00
_cell.angle_beta   90.00
_cell.angle_gamma   90.00
#
_symmetry.space_group_name_H-M   'P 1'
#
loop_
_entity.id
_entity.type
_entity.pdbx_description
1 polymer ?
#
loop_
_entity_poly.entity_id
_entity_poly.type
_entity_poly.pdbx_seq_one_letter_code
_entity_poly.pdbx_strand_id
1 'polypeptide(L)' 'RLTGDAEILFDYLQKVGGKMPFTDKSTPDEIQEMFRMSKGAFKRALGRLMRERKVTQEDGWTQISE' A
#
# COMPACT_ATOMS: atom_id res chain seq x y z
N ARG A 1 -2.57 14.15 8.56
CA ARG A 1 -2.61 12.76 9.02
C ARG A 1 -3.38 11.86 8.05
N LEU A 2 -2.84 10.69 7.80
CA LEU A 2 -3.51 9.68 7.00
C LEU A 2 -4.63 9.03 7.80
N THR A 3 -5.71 8.64 7.12
CA THR A 3 -6.82 7.95 7.75
C THR A 3 -7.27 6.79 6.87
N GLY A 4 -8.03 5.87 7.46
CA GLY A 4 -8.64 4.78 6.72
C GLY A 4 -7.63 3.83 6.11
N ASP A 5 -7.90 3.43 4.87
CA ASP A 5 -7.09 2.40 4.23
C ASP A 5 -5.65 2.85 4.00
N ALA A 6 -5.44 4.14 3.72
CA ALA A 6 -4.09 4.65 3.53
C ALA A 6 -3.25 4.51 4.80
N GLU A 7 -3.86 4.75 5.95
CA GLU A 7 -3.18 4.58 7.22
C GLU A 7 -2.80 3.12 7.46
N ILE A 8 -3.72 2.20 7.13
CA ILE A 8 -3.45 0.77 7.29
C ILE A 8 -2.25 0.36 6.47
N LEU A 9 -2.18 0.81 5.21
CA LEU A 9 -1.08 0.45 4.33
C LEU A 9 0.24 1.06 4.82
N PHE A 10 0.21 2.30 5.23
CA PHE A 10 1.44 2.96 5.65
C PHE A 10 1.96 2.37 6.97
N ASP A 11 1.06 2.06 7.90
CA ASP A 11 1.45 1.42 9.16
C ASP A 11 2.07 0.06 8.90
N TYR A 12 1.49 -0.71 7.97
CA TYR A 12 2.04 -2.01 7.61
C TYR A 12 3.45 -1.87 7.03
N LEU A 13 3.62 -0.89 6.12
CA LEU A 13 4.94 -0.65 5.54
C LEU A 13 5.98 -0.37 6.61
N GLN A 14 5.62 0.46 7.59
CA GLN A 14 6.56 0.76 8.67
C GLN A 14 6.90 -0.47 9.48
N LYS A 15 5.92 -1.34 9.70
CA LYS A 15 6.14 -2.58 10.45
C LYS A 15 7.09 -3.53 9.76
N VAL A 16 7.04 -3.60 8.44
CA VAL A 16 7.85 -4.57 7.70
C VAL A 16 9.13 -3.98 7.13
N GLY A 17 9.57 -2.86 7.66
CA GLY A 17 10.85 -2.30 7.26
C GLY A 17 10.79 -1.38 6.07
N GLY A 18 9.61 -0.94 5.65
CA GLY A 18 9.47 0.08 4.63
C GLY A 18 9.28 -0.42 3.22
N LYS A 19 9.19 -1.74 3.00
CA LYS A 19 9.06 -2.30 1.66
C LYS A 19 8.16 -3.52 1.70
N MET A 20 7.18 -3.59 0.80
CA MET A 20 6.24 -4.70 0.75
C MET A 20 6.05 -5.19 -0.68
N PRO A 21 5.79 -6.49 -0.88
CA PRO A 21 5.62 -7.05 -2.22
C PRO A 21 4.19 -6.93 -2.73
N PHE A 22 3.50 -5.87 -2.39
CA PHE A 22 2.13 -5.63 -2.82
C PHE A 22 2.06 -4.33 -3.59
N THR A 23 1.46 -4.40 -4.79
CA THR A 23 1.32 -3.25 -5.68
C THR A 23 -0.06 -3.29 -6.31
N ASP A 24 -0.31 -2.36 -7.26
CA ASP A 24 -1.55 -2.35 -8.00
C ASP A 24 -1.70 -3.59 -8.90
N LYS A 25 -0.65 -4.38 -9.04
CA LYS A 25 -0.70 -5.62 -9.82
C LYS A 25 -0.96 -6.86 -8.96
N SER A 26 -1.02 -6.71 -7.65
CA SER A 26 -1.36 -7.82 -6.76
C SER A 26 -2.80 -8.25 -7.01
N THR A 27 -3.08 -9.54 -6.80
CA THR A 27 -4.42 -10.05 -7.04
C THR A 27 -5.40 -9.59 -5.96
N PRO A 28 -6.71 -9.55 -6.28
CA PRO A 28 -7.69 -9.19 -5.26
C PRO A 28 -7.64 -10.09 -4.04
N ASP A 29 -7.39 -11.40 -4.25
CA ASP A 29 -7.31 -12.34 -3.14
C ASP A 29 -6.14 -12.03 -2.22
N GLU A 30 -4.98 -11.69 -2.80
CA GLU A 30 -3.82 -11.32 -2.01
C GLU A 30 -4.10 -10.10 -1.14
N ILE A 31 -4.72 -9.08 -1.73
CA ILE A 31 -5.01 -7.86 -1.01
C ILE A 31 -6.05 -8.08 0.09
N GLN A 32 -7.09 -8.84 -0.22
CA GLN A 32 -8.13 -9.13 0.76
C GLN A 32 -7.56 -9.92 1.94
N GLU A 33 -6.73 -10.88 1.65
CA GLU A 33 -6.14 -11.73 2.68
C GLU A 33 -5.20 -10.95 3.58
N MET A 34 -4.38 -10.11 2.98
CA MET A 34 -3.38 -9.36 3.74
C MET A 34 -3.95 -8.15 4.48
N PHE A 35 -4.83 -7.39 3.84
CA PHE A 35 -5.28 -6.11 4.36
C PHE A 35 -6.77 -6.04 4.66
N ARG A 36 -7.53 -7.07 4.33
CA ARG A 36 -8.98 -7.12 4.53
C ARG A 36 -9.69 -5.97 3.82
N MET A 37 -9.22 -5.62 2.64
CA MET A 37 -9.85 -4.60 1.82
C MET A 37 -9.91 -5.07 0.38
N SER A 38 -10.81 -4.48 -0.41
CA SER A 38 -10.90 -4.79 -1.83
C SER A 38 -9.69 -4.24 -2.56
N LYS A 39 -9.40 -4.82 -3.74
CA LYS A 39 -8.31 -4.30 -4.56
C LYS A 39 -8.58 -2.86 -4.97
N GLY A 40 -9.85 -2.51 -5.21
CA GLY A 40 -10.21 -1.12 -5.53
C GLY A 40 -9.87 -0.16 -4.42
N ALA A 41 -10.21 -0.54 -3.18
CA ALA A 41 -9.89 0.28 -2.02
C ALA A 41 -8.37 0.39 -1.84
N PHE A 42 -7.67 -0.73 -2.04
CA PHE A 42 -6.21 -0.77 -1.96
C PHE A 42 -5.59 0.19 -2.97
N LYS A 43 -6.07 0.14 -4.22
CA LYS A 43 -5.52 1.01 -5.27
C LYS A 43 -5.75 2.49 -4.96
N ARG A 44 -6.93 2.82 -4.43
CA ARG A 44 -7.22 4.22 -4.06
C ARG A 44 -6.30 4.68 -2.94
N ALA A 45 -6.12 3.83 -1.93
CA ALA A 45 -5.25 4.17 -0.81
C ALA A 45 -3.79 4.30 -1.24
N LEU A 46 -3.34 3.37 -2.06
CA LEU A 46 -1.98 3.39 -2.58
C LEU A 46 -1.75 4.63 -3.43
N GLY A 47 -2.72 4.97 -4.29
CA GLY A 47 -2.64 6.16 -5.10
C GLY A 47 -2.52 7.43 -4.28
N ARG A 48 -3.24 7.48 -3.15
CA ARG A 48 -3.14 8.62 -2.26
C ARG A 48 -1.74 8.74 -1.65
N LEU A 49 -1.19 7.61 -1.20
CA LEU A 49 0.15 7.61 -0.62
C LEU A 49 1.19 8.05 -1.65
N MET A 50 1.01 7.66 -2.90
CA MET A 50 1.92 8.06 -3.96
C MET A 50 1.79 9.55 -4.27
N ARG A 51 0.56 10.07 -4.33
CA ARG A 51 0.34 11.49 -4.59
C ARG A 51 0.94 12.35 -3.49
N GLU A 52 0.92 11.86 -2.25
CA GLU A 52 1.48 12.59 -1.13
C GLU A 52 2.97 12.31 -0.95
N ARG A 53 3.55 11.57 -1.89
CA ARG A 53 4.98 11.26 -1.93
C ARG A 53 5.46 10.51 -0.71
N LYS A 54 4.58 9.68 -0.15
CA LYS A 54 4.95 8.87 1.00
C LYS A 54 5.48 7.50 0.60
N VAL A 55 5.12 7.03 -0.59
CA VAL A 55 5.59 5.74 -1.10
C VAL A 55 5.89 5.83 -2.59
N THR A 56 6.70 4.89 -3.08
CA THR A 56 6.95 4.70 -4.51
C THR A 56 6.74 3.23 -4.82
N GLN A 57 6.49 2.95 -6.10
CA GLN A 57 6.36 1.57 -6.59
C GLN A 57 7.49 1.28 -7.56
N GLU A 58 8.04 0.07 -7.48
CA GLU A 58 9.14 -0.32 -8.35
C GLU A 58 9.22 -1.84 -8.42
N ASP A 59 9.15 -2.38 -9.63
CA ASP A 59 9.39 -3.81 -9.90
C ASP A 59 8.64 -4.76 -8.96
N GLY A 60 7.35 -4.53 -8.79
CA GLY A 60 6.53 -5.41 -7.96
C GLY A 60 6.61 -5.11 -6.47
N TRP A 61 7.22 -4.00 -6.09
CA TRP A 61 7.34 -3.60 -4.69
C TRP A 61 6.77 -2.22 -4.47
N THR A 62 6.25 -2.01 -3.28
CA THR A 62 5.88 -0.67 -2.81
C THR A 62 6.77 -0.38 -1.61
N GLN A 63 7.37 0.81 -1.59
CA GLN A 63 8.29 1.14 -0.51
C GLN A 63 8.09 2.59 -0.05
N ILE A 64 8.46 2.83 1.21
CA ILE A 64 8.37 4.17 1.76
C ILE A 64 9.37 5.06 1.05
N SER A 65 8.91 6.23 0.66
CA SER A 65 9.73 7.24 0.01
C SER A 65 10.66 7.88 1.04
N GLU A 66 11.88 8.17 0.62
CA GLU A 66 12.84 8.83 1.53
C GLU A 66 13.13 10.25 1.19
#